data_6a67fae7c19283a8d233c5a69b4f53b0
#
_entry.id   6a67fae7c19283a8d233c5a69b4f53b0
#
_cell.length_a   1.000
_cell.length_b   1.000
_cell.length_c   1.000
_cell.angle_alpha   90.00
_cell.angle_beta   90.00
_cell.angle_gamma   90.00
#
_symmetry.space_group_name_H-M   'P 1'
#
loop_
_entity.id
_entity.type
_entity.pdbx_description
1 polymer ?
#
loop_
_entity_poly.entity_id
_entity_poly.type
_entity_poly.pdbx_seq_one_letter_code
_entity_poly.pdbx_strand_id
1 'polypeptide(L)'
;MTQRSLHRLHGSMFYLAGPMDDVADRGVGWRSSIKQYLWGLGIGVLCPCDKPLLDSVNEDDAYFNDIGRLKSRQRWQEVHDKMRPVAADDYRMVDKADALILYIDKDAHMCGSYHENCMAAYQRKPVIVCCKQGVSAIPNWVFSVSCCEMFFDDWEDVKSYIEHVCFDEVVQTHNRWRFFDNAKIFGN
;
A
#
# COMPACT_ATOMS: atom_id res chain seq x y z
N MET A 1 30.24 3.33 -11.40
CA MET A 1 28.88 2.92 -10.98
C MET A 1 29.08 1.78 -10.02
N THR A 2 28.92 2.01 -8.72
CA THR A 2 29.06 1.00 -7.67
C THR A 2 27.89 0.04 -7.83
N GLN A 3 28.19 -1.21 -8.11
CA GLN A 3 27.23 -2.31 -8.11
C GLN A 3 26.62 -2.39 -6.71
N ARG A 4 25.42 -1.80 -6.51
CA ARG A 4 24.67 -2.02 -5.27
C ARG A 4 24.36 -3.51 -5.23
N SER A 5 24.89 -4.20 -4.22
CA SER A 5 24.56 -5.60 -3.99
C SER A 5 23.05 -5.77 -3.94
N LEU A 6 22.52 -6.74 -4.69
CA LEU A 6 21.11 -7.06 -4.70
C LEU A 6 20.71 -7.47 -3.27
N HIS A 7 19.87 -6.65 -2.63
CA HIS A 7 19.32 -6.98 -1.32
C HIS A 7 18.00 -7.78 -1.46
N ARG A 8 17.48 -8.34 -0.36
CA ARG A 8 16.35 -9.29 -0.38
C ARG A 8 15.07 -8.75 -1.02
N LEU A 9 14.80 -7.45 -0.87
CA LEU A 9 13.59 -6.82 -1.42
C LEU A 9 13.79 -6.18 -2.80
N HIS A 10 14.99 -6.28 -3.38
CA HIS A 10 15.22 -5.75 -4.72
C HIS A 10 14.31 -6.43 -5.75
N GLY A 11 13.58 -5.64 -6.52
CA GLY A 11 12.60 -6.13 -7.51
C GLY A 11 11.25 -6.54 -6.93
N SER A 12 11.06 -6.51 -5.60
CA SER A 12 9.73 -6.68 -4.99
C SER A 12 8.82 -5.51 -5.31
N MET A 13 7.50 -5.70 -5.25
CA MET A 13 6.49 -4.68 -5.46
C MET A 13 5.69 -4.44 -4.19
N PHE A 14 5.57 -3.18 -3.77
CA PHE A 14 4.79 -2.77 -2.61
C PHE A 14 3.56 -1.99 -3.02
N TYR A 15 2.41 -2.33 -2.46
CA TYR A 15 1.18 -1.55 -2.62
C TYR A 15 1.03 -0.54 -1.49
N LEU A 16 0.60 0.69 -1.81
CA LEU A 16 0.44 1.79 -0.86
C LEU A 16 -1.04 2.04 -0.56
N ALA A 17 -1.55 1.42 0.49
CA ALA A 17 -2.89 1.64 1.03
C ALA A 17 -2.93 2.82 2.01
N GLY A 18 -3.97 3.63 1.98
CA GLY A 18 -4.13 4.75 2.91
C GLY A 18 -5.20 5.73 2.45
N PRO A 19 -5.50 6.78 3.24
CA PRO A 19 -6.60 7.69 2.97
C PRO A 19 -6.43 8.40 1.62
N MET A 20 -7.53 8.52 0.91
CA MET A 20 -7.69 9.33 -0.30
C MET A 20 -8.93 10.22 -0.19
N ASP A 21 -10.03 9.66 0.30
CA ASP A 21 -11.25 10.42 0.56
C ASP A 21 -11.07 11.34 1.77
N ASP A 22 -11.69 12.51 1.73
CA ASP A 22 -11.71 13.50 2.81
C ASP A 22 -10.33 14.04 3.26
N VAL A 23 -9.30 13.86 2.46
CA VAL A 23 -7.97 14.47 2.65
C VAL A 23 -7.66 15.46 1.52
N ALA A 24 -7.11 16.61 1.89
CA ALA A 24 -6.97 17.75 0.98
C ALA A 24 -6.11 17.47 -0.26
N ASP A 25 -5.08 16.63 -0.12
CA ASP A 25 -4.14 16.25 -1.18
C ASP A 25 -4.44 14.87 -1.79
N ARG A 26 -5.60 14.30 -1.48
CA ARG A 26 -5.98 12.93 -1.89
C ARG A 26 -4.95 11.86 -1.51
N GLY A 27 -4.17 12.14 -0.47
CA GLY A 27 -3.12 11.23 0.02
C GLY A 27 -1.90 11.14 -0.89
N VAL A 28 -1.70 12.12 -1.77
CA VAL A 28 -0.55 12.13 -2.71
C VAL A 28 0.75 12.43 -1.97
N GLY A 29 0.75 13.32 -0.99
CA GLY A 29 1.97 13.81 -0.34
C GLY A 29 2.77 12.71 0.34
N TRP A 30 2.16 11.95 1.24
CA TRP A 30 2.84 10.87 1.93
C TRP A 30 3.26 9.74 0.98
N ARG A 31 2.40 9.43 -0.02
CA ARG A 31 2.72 8.40 -1.02
C ARG A 31 3.93 8.79 -1.86
N SER A 32 4.03 10.04 -2.28
CA SER A 32 5.16 10.53 -3.07
C SER A 32 6.48 10.40 -2.32
N SER A 33 6.49 10.71 -1.02
CA SER A 33 7.68 10.60 -0.19
C SER A 33 8.16 9.15 -0.04
N ILE A 34 7.27 8.23 0.35
CA ILE A 34 7.64 6.82 0.55
C ILE A 34 7.96 6.13 -0.79
N LYS A 35 7.27 6.50 -1.88
CA LYS A 35 7.52 6.00 -3.24
C LYS A 35 8.96 6.29 -3.69
N GLN A 36 9.45 7.53 -3.49
CA GLN A 36 10.82 7.88 -3.83
C GLN A 36 11.85 7.08 -3.02
N TYR A 37 11.60 6.88 -1.74
CA TYR A 37 12.46 6.08 -0.88
C TYR A 37 12.52 4.61 -1.34
N LEU A 38 11.38 3.98 -1.59
CA LEU A 38 11.29 2.60 -2.07
C LEU A 38 11.98 2.41 -3.44
N TRP A 39 11.78 3.34 -4.36
CA TRP A 39 12.48 3.33 -5.65
C TRP A 39 14.00 3.45 -5.49
N GLY A 40 14.47 4.26 -4.52
CA GLY A 40 15.89 4.35 -4.18
C GLY A 40 16.50 3.02 -3.74
N LEU A 41 15.68 2.11 -3.19
CA LEU A 41 16.05 0.75 -2.84
C LEU A 41 15.85 -0.26 -3.99
N GLY A 42 15.29 0.14 -5.13
CA GLY A 42 14.96 -0.79 -6.22
C GLY A 42 13.70 -1.62 -5.95
N ILE A 43 12.82 -1.14 -5.07
CA ILE A 43 11.50 -1.72 -4.79
C ILE A 43 10.47 -1.01 -5.67
N GLY A 44 9.68 -1.79 -6.42
CA GLY A 44 8.59 -1.28 -7.24
C GLY A 44 7.40 -0.84 -6.37
N VAL A 45 6.64 0.14 -6.86
CA VAL A 45 5.49 0.69 -6.12
C VAL A 45 4.24 0.63 -6.96
N LEU A 46 3.19 0.04 -6.40
CA LEU A 46 1.82 0.05 -6.91
C LEU A 46 1.03 1.08 -6.10
N CYS A 47 0.60 2.16 -6.74
CA CYS A 47 -0.01 3.31 -6.06
C CYS A 47 -1.40 3.59 -6.65
N PRO A 48 -2.48 3.63 -5.83
CA PRO A 48 -3.82 3.93 -6.32
C PRO A 48 -3.97 5.35 -6.90
N CYS A 49 -3.13 6.30 -6.45
CA CYS A 49 -3.11 7.66 -6.99
C CYS A 49 -2.40 7.77 -8.36
N ASP A 50 -1.69 6.73 -8.79
CA ASP A 50 -0.90 6.72 -10.03
C ASP A 50 -0.82 5.26 -10.48
N LYS A 51 -1.95 4.76 -10.97
CA LYS A 51 -2.14 3.34 -11.29
C LYS A 51 -1.28 2.94 -12.49
N PRO A 52 -0.43 1.91 -12.37
CA PRO A 52 0.39 1.43 -13.48
C PRO A 52 -0.38 0.48 -14.43
N LEU A 53 -1.67 0.71 -14.59
CA LEU A 53 -2.56 -0.06 -15.46
C LEU A 53 -2.91 0.78 -16.69
N LEU A 54 -2.80 0.19 -17.88
CA LEU A 54 -2.93 0.93 -19.15
C LEU A 54 -4.32 1.54 -19.34
N ASP A 55 -5.36 0.86 -18.86
CA ASP A 55 -6.76 1.27 -19.05
C ASP A 55 -7.45 1.63 -17.72
N SER A 56 -6.69 2.07 -16.73
CA SER A 56 -7.27 2.45 -15.42
C SER A 56 -8.08 3.74 -15.50
N VAL A 57 -9.08 3.83 -14.61
CA VAL A 57 -9.87 5.05 -14.45
C VAL A 57 -8.99 6.15 -13.83
N ASN A 58 -9.04 7.34 -14.39
CA ASN A 58 -8.41 8.51 -13.78
C ASN A 58 -9.31 9.06 -12.67
N GLU A 59 -8.89 8.91 -11.43
CA GLU A 59 -9.59 9.32 -10.22
C GLU A 59 -9.25 10.77 -9.84
N ASP A 60 -9.45 11.69 -10.75
CA ASP A 60 -9.27 13.12 -10.51
C ASP A 60 -10.45 13.77 -9.77
N ASP A 61 -10.35 15.05 -9.47
CA ASP A 61 -11.41 15.80 -8.81
C ASP A 61 -12.71 15.83 -9.60
N ALA A 62 -12.65 15.84 -10.93
CA ALA A 62 -13.83 15.81 -11.78
C ALA A 62 -14.58 14.48 -11.63
N TYR A 63 -13.85 13.36 -11.54
CA TYR A 63 -14.40 12.04 -11.31
C TYR A 63 -15.13 11.95 -9.96
N PHE A 64 -14.50 12.39 -8.87
CA PHE A 64 -15.12 12.34 -7.53
C PHE A 64 -16.28 13.33 -7.38
N ASN A 65 -16.20 14.50 -8.00
CA ASN A 65 -17.33 15.44 -8.05
C ASN A 65 -18.53 14.85 -8.79
N ASP A 66 -18.31 14.09 -9.85
CA ASP A 66 -19.37 13.38 -10.57
C ASP A 66 -20.00 12.30 -9.70
N ILE A 67 -19.19 11.50 -8.99
CA ILE A 67 -19.69 10.52 -8.00
C ILE A 67 -20.57 11.22 -6.95
N GLY A 68 -20.12 12.35 -6.39
CA GLY A 68 -20.90 13.14 -5.43
C GLY A 68 -22.26 13.61 -6.00
N ARG A 69 -22.25 14.08 -7.26
CA ARG A 69 -23.47 14.50 -7.97
C ARG A 69 -24.43 13.32 -8.22
N LEU A 70 -23.91 12.14 -8.58
CA LEU A 70 -24.72 10.95 -8.76
C LEU A 70 -25.33 10.48 -7.45
N LYS A 71 -24.56 10.49 -6.34
CA LYS A 71 -25.08 10.17 -5.00
C LYS A 71 -26.20 11.13 -4.58
N SER A 72 -26.04 12.45 -4.78
CA SER A 72 -27.08 13.44 -4.42
C SER A 72 -28.37 13.27 -5.22
N ARG A 73 -28.29 12.69 -6.42
CA ARG A 73 -29.44 12.38 -7.29
C ARG A 73 -29.96 10.96 -7.14
N GLN A 74 -29.45 10.21 -6.17
CA GLN A 74 -29.83 8.81 -5.90
C GLN A 74 -29.63 7.88 -7.11
N ARG A 75 -28.64 8.15 -7.95
CA ARG A 75 -28.30 7.37 -9.14
C ARG A 75 -27.35 6.21 -8.76
N TRP A 76 -27.83 5.32 -7.90
CA TRP A 76 -27.01 4.29 -7.23
C TRP A 76 -26.33 3.33 -8.21
N GLN A 77 -27.03 2.93 -9.27
CA GLN A 77 -26.47 2.03 -10.25
C GLN A 77 -25.28 2.66 -10.98
N GLU A 78 -25.36 3.95 -11.31
CA GLU A 78 -24.26 4.65 -11.98
C GLU A 78 -23.06 4.88 -11.06
N VAL A 79 -23.31 5.12 -9.76
CA VAL A 79 -22.25 5.14 -8.75
C VAL A 79 -21.54 3.80 -8.70
N HIS A 80 -22.29 2.70 -8.64
CA HIS A 80 -21.75 1.33 -8.64
C HIS A 80 -20.92 1.07 -9.90
N ASP A 81 -21.47 1.39 -11.08
CA ASP A 81 -20.80 1.11 -12.36
C ASP A 81 -19.49 1.89 -12.53
N LYS A 82 -19.41 3.11 -11.96
CA LYS A 82 -18.19 3.90 -11.92
C LYS A 82 -17.18 3.37 -10.90
N MET A 83 -17.60 3.00 -9.69
CA MET A 83 -16.69 2.59 -8.62
C MET A 83 -16.17 1.16 -8.78
N ARG A 84 -16.92 0.29 -9.45
CA ARG A 84 -16.53 -1.10 -9.64
C ARG A 84 -15.18 -1.29 -10.35
N PRO A 85 -14.87 -0.59 -11.46
CA PRO A 85 -13.55 -0.70 -12.09
C PRO A 85 -12.44 -0.21 -11.16
N VAL A 86 -12.64 0.88 -10.42
CA VAL A 86 -11.67 1.41 -9.45
C VAL A 86 -11.28 0.34 -8.43
N ALA A 87 -12.29 -0.24 -7.77
CA ALA A 87 -12.03 -1.30 -6.78
C ALA A 87 -11.36 -2.54 -7.40
N ALA A 88 -11.74 -2.91 -8.64
CA ALA A 88 -11.13 -4.04 -9.34
C ALA A 88 -9.65 -3.81 -9.64
N ASP A 89 -9.28 -2.59 -10.04
CA ASP A 89 -7.90 -2.20 -10.30
C ASP A 89 -7.07 -2.21 -9.02
N ASP A 90 -7.59 -1.64 -7.93
CA ASP A 90 -6.92 -1.62 -6.64
C ASP A 90 -6.69 -3.04 -6.10
N TYR A 91 -7.70 -3.89 -6.16
CA TYR A 91 -7.56 -5.29 -5.73
C TYR A 91 -6.56 -6.06 -6.61
N ARG A 92 -6.53 -5.80 -7.92
CA ARG A 92 -5.53 -6.40 -8.80
C ARG A 92 -4.11 -5.94 -8.45
N MET A 93 -3.93 -4.68 -8.06
CA MET A 93 -2.63 -4.20 -7.58
C MET A 93 -2.24 -4.84 -6.25
N VAL A 94 -3.18 -5.00 -5.31
CA VAL A 94 -2.93 -5.75 -4.07
C VAL A 94 -2.54 -7.19 -4.38
N ASP A 95 -3.23 -7.87 -5.31
CA ASP A 95 -2.89 -9.24 -5.71
C ASP A 95 -1.47 -9.33 -6.26
N LYS A 96 -1.04 -8.36 -7.03
CA LYS A 96 0.27 -8.31 -7.67
C LYS A 96 1.40 -7.93 -6.72
N ALA A 97 1.11 -7.22 -5.64
CA ALA A 97 2.11 -6.77 -4.67
C ALA A 97 2.70 -7.94 -3.86
N ASP A 98 3.97 -7.83 -3.50
CA ASP A 98 4.64 -8.76 -2.57
C ASP A 98 4.41 -8.36 -1.10
N ALA A 99 4.19 -7.07 -0.84
CA ALA A 99 3.89 -6.51 0.47
C ALA A 99 2.96 -5.30 0.34
N LEU A 100 2.35 -4.91 1.45
CA LEU A 100 1.49 -3.73 1.54
C LEU A 100 1.99 -2.81 2.64
N ILE A 101 2.01 -1.50 2.37
CA ILE A 101 2.15 -0.48 3.39
C ILE A 101 0.78 0.16 3.61
N LEU A 102 0.26 0.07 4.83
CA LEU A 102 -0.98 0.70 5.27
C LEU A 102 -0.66 1.95 6.07
N TYR A 103 -0.93 3.12 5.50
CA TYR A 103 -0.90 4.37 6.27
C TYR A 103 -2.28 4.67 6.83
N ILE A 104 -2.37 4.81 8.15
CA ILE A 104 -3.61 5.09 8.86
C ILE A 104 -3.65 6.56 9.29
N ASP A 105 -4.71 7.26 8.90
CA ASP A 105 -5.15 8.50 9.54
C ASP A 105 -6.56 8.26 10.09
N LYS A 106 -6.69 8.18 11.42
CA LYS A 106 -7.99 7.86 12.07
C LYS A 106 -9.05 8.93 11.85
N ASP A 107 -8.66 10.13 11.43
CA ASP A 107 -9.55 11.26 11.18
C ASP A 107 -10.03 11.30 9.71
N ALA A 108 -9.64 10.33 8.89
CA ALA A 108 -10.04 10.20 7.49
C ALA A 108 -10.84 8.91 7.23
N HIS A 109 -11.70 8.93 6.22
CA HIS A 109 -12.39 7.73 5.77
C HIS A 109 -11.41 6.80 5.03
N MET A 110 -11.36 5.53 5.45
CA MET A 110 -10.38 4.55 4.96
C MET A 110 -11.02 3.22 4.56
N CYS A 111 -12.28 3.22 4.12
CA CYS A 111 -13.01 1.98 3.83
C CYS A 111 -12.27 1.07 2.84
N GLY A 112 -11.83 1.60 1.70
CA GLY A 112 -11.05 0.86 0.69
C GLY A 112 -9.76 0.30 1.26
N SER A 113 -9.00 1.15 1.96
CA SER A 113 -7.69 0.77 2.53
C SER A 113 -7.78 -0.37 3.56
N TYR A 114 -8.86 -0.45 4.34
CA TYR A 114 -9.08 -1.56 5.25
C TYR A 114 -9.44 -2.86 4.50
N HIS A 115 -10.18 -2.80 3.39
CA HIS A 115 -10.41 -3.96 2.53
C HIS A 115 -9.10 -4.47 1.92
N GLU A 116 -8.27 -3.57 1.40
CA GLU A 116 -6.95 -3.88 0.85
C GLU A 116 -6.04 -4.53 1.89
N ASN A 117 -6.01 -4.00 3.12
CA ASN A 117 -5.32 -4.61 4.26
C ASN A 117 -5.80 -6.04 4.53
N CYS A 118 -7.11 -6.25 4.62
CA CYS A 118 -7.68 -7.57 4.83
C CYS A 118 -7.31 -8.54 3.71
N MET A 119 -7.35 -8.10 2.44
CA MET A 119 -6.93 -8.91 1.30
C MET A 119 -5.46 -9.33 1.40
N ALA A 120 -4.56 -8.37 1.64
CA ALA A 120 -3.14 -8.65 1.77
C ALA A 120 -2.85 -9.60 2.93
N ALA A 121 -3.48 -9.37 4.08
CA ALA A 121 -3.33 -10.21 5.27
C ALA A 121 -3.87 -11.63 5.04
N TYR A 122 -5.01 -11.79 4.36
CA TYR A 122 -5.58 -13.09 3.99
C TYR A 122 -4.68 -13.87 3.03
N GLN A 123 -4.02 -13.16 2.10
CA GLN A 123 -3.02 -13.71 1.20
C GLN A 123 -1.67 -13.98 1.89
N ARG A 124 -1.56 -13.73 3.20
CA ARG A 124 -0.33 -13.87 3.99
C ARG A 124 0.82 -12.98 3.54
N LYS A 125 0.52 -11.87 2.89
CA LYS A 125 1.51 -10.87 2.56
C LYS A 125 1.96 -10.10 3.79
N PRO A 126 3.21 -9.65 3.87
CA PRO A 126 3.62 -8.67 4.88
C PRO A 126 2.78 -7.39 4.77
N VAL A 127 2.27 -6.92 5.90
CA VAL A 127 1.57 -5.63 5.99
C VAL A 127 2.29 -4.75 7.00
N ILE A 128 2.94 -3.72 6.51
CA ILE A 128 3.62 -2.70 7.31
C ILE A 128 2.59 -1.60 7.60
N VAL A 129 2.35 -1.30 8.86
CA VAL A 129 1.34 -0.30 9.27
C VAL A 129 2.04 0.90 9.89
N CYS A 130 1.79 2.08 9.34
CA CYS A 130 2.19 3.35 9.91
C CYS A 130 0.94 4.15 10.30
N CYS A 131 0.82 4.56 11.55
CA CYS A 131 -0.34 5.33 12.03
C CYS A 131 0.05 6.75 12.39
N LYS A 132 -0.58 7.73 11.76
CA LYS A 132 -0.34 9.17 11.99
C LYS A 132 -0.48 9.59 13.45
N GLN A 133 -1.41 8.98 14.17
CA GLN A 133 -1.69 9.28 15.58
C GLN A 133 -1.03 8.27 16.54
N GLY A 134 -0.07 7.49 16.04
CA GLY A 134 0.66 6.47 16.78
C GLY A 134 -0.04 5.12 16.84
N VAL A 135 0.72 4.09 17.19
CA VAL A 135 0.25 2.68 17.23
C VAL A 135 -0.97 2.49 18.13
N SER A 136 -1.06 3.26 19.23
CA SER A 136 -2.20 3.19 20.16
C SER A 136 -3.55 3.63 19.54
N ALA A 137 -3.51 4.36 18.42
CA ALA A 137 -4.70 4.82 17.71
C ALA A 137 -5.14 3.88 16.57
N ILE A 138 -4.40 2.81 16.31
CA ILE A 138 -4.75 1.81 15.30
C ILE A 138 -6.07 1.13 15.69
N PRO A 139 -7.05 1.01 14.76
CA PRO A 139 -8.29 0.32 15.03
C PRO A 139 -8.07 -1.14 15.44
N ASN A 140 -8.82 -1.60 16.45
CA ASN A 140 -8.71 -2.97 17.01
C ASN A 140 -8.77 -4.08 15.95
N TRP A 141 -9.55 -3.86 14.88
CA TRP A 141 -9.69 -4.86 13.82
C TRP A 141 -8.39 -5.08 13.04
N VAL A 142 -7.55 -4.04 12.90
CA VAL A 142 -6.24 -4.16 12.23
C VAL A 142 -5.30 -5.07 13.02
N PHE A 143 -5.35 -5.02 14.37
CA PHE A 143 -4.59 -5.95 15.22
C PHE A 143 -4.99 -7.41 15.01
N SER A 144 -6.23 -7.68 14.61
CA SER A 144 -6.71 -9.06 14.41
C SER A 144 -6.24 -9.70 13.10
N VAL A 145 -5.87 -8.89 12.10
CA VAL A 145 -5.54 -9.37 10.75
C VAL A 145 -4.09 -9.12 10.35
N SER A 146 -3.42 -8.14 10.97
CA SER A 146 -2.05 -7.76 10.66
C SER A 146 -1.10 -8.05 11.81
N CYS A 147 0.19 -8.22 11.52
CA CYS A 147 1.21 -8.58 12.49
C CYS A 147 1.67 -7.32 13.24
N CYS A 148 1.45 -7.27 14.56
CA CYS A 148 1.72 -6.07 15.36
C CYS A 148 3.22 -5.70 15.43
N GLU A 149 4.12 -6.62 15.15
CA GLU A 149 5.56 -6.36 15.06
C GLU A 149 5.94 -5.51 13.82
N MET A 150 4.98 -5.29 12.92
CA MET A 150 5.12 -4.41 11.75
C MET A 150 4.26 -3.14 11.88
N PHE A 151 3.95 -2.71 13.11
CA PHE A 151 3.21 -1.48 13.42
C PHE A 151 4.17 -0.41 13.92
N PHE A 152 4.08 0.78 13.33
CA PHE A 152 5.01 1.87 13.56
C PHE A 152 4.28 3.20 13.81
N ASP A 153 4.88 4.04 14.67
CA ASP A 153 4.37 5.36 15.00
C ASP A 153 4.70 6.39 13.90
N ASP A 154 5.79 6.19 13.18
CA ASP A 154 6.25 7.13 12.17
C ASP A 154 6.96 6.48 10.97
N TRP A 155 7.29 7.31 9.97
CA TRP A 155 7.92 6.89 8.73
C TRP A 155 9.40 6.52 8.87
N GLU A 156 10.10 7.04 9.86
CA GLU A 156 11.52 6.73 10.05
C GLU A 156 11.68 5.31 10.58
N ASP A 157 10.79 4.89 11.48
CA ASP A 157 10.73 3.51 11.96
C ASP A 157 10.33 2.53 10.83
N VAL A 158 9.38 2.91 9.98
CA VAL A 158 9.01 2.13 8.78
C VAL A 158 10.23 1.94 7.86
N LYS A 159 10.98 3.01 7.59
CA LYS A 159 12.18 2.95 6.74
C LYS A 159 13.26 2.08 7.36
N SER A 160 13.52 2.27 8.66
CA SER A 160 14.49 1.46 9.41
C SER A 160 14.13 -0.02 9.38
N TYR A 161 12.85 -0.36 9.50
CA TYR A 161 12.39 -1.74 9.38
C TYR A 161 12.59 -2.29 7.96
N ILE A 162 12.29 -1.51 6.92
CA ILE A 162 12.51 -1.93 5.52
C ILE A 162 14.00 -2.16 5.25
N GLU A 163 14.87 -1.30 5.77
CA GLU A 163 16.34 -1.46 5.66
C GLU A 163 16.83 -2.71 6.39
N HIS A 164 16.31 -2.98 7.61
CA HIS A 164 16.56 -4.22 8.32
C HIS A 164 16.20 -5.44 7.46
N VAL A 165 15.02 -5.44 6.85
CA VAL A 165 14.59 -6.54 5.97
C VAL A 165 15.49 -6.65 4.72
N CYS A 166 15.96 -5.53 4.17
CA CYS A 166 16.83 -5.50 3.00
C CYS A 166 18.22 -6.08 3.27
N PHE A 167 18.86 -5.67 4.36
CA PHE A 167 20.32 -5.76 4.49
C PHE A 167 20.81 -6.61 5.66
N ASP A 168 20.05 -6.79 6.75
CA ASP A 168 20.54 -7.50 7.91
C ASP A 168 20.64 -9.00 7.68
N GLU A 169 21.64 -9.64 8.30
CA GLU A 169 21.90 -11.09 8.13
C GLU A 169 20.73 -11.94 8.65
N VAL A 170 20.14 -11.55 9.77
CA VAL A 170 19.01 -12.23 10.39
C VAL A 170 17.78 -11.33 10.38
N VAL A 171 16.73 -11.76 9.71
CA VAL A 171 15.46 -11.05 9.65
C VAL A 171 14.40 -11.84 10.42
N GLN A 172 13.83 -11.22 11.45
CA GLN A 172 12.64 -11.74 12.11
C GLN A 172 11.43 -11.47 11.21
N THR A 173 10.96 -12.51 10.55
CA THR A 173 9.97 -12.34 9.49
C THR A 173 8.55 -12.72 9.90
N HIS A 174 8.36 -13.25 11.12
CA HIS A 174 7.07 -13.79 11.58
C HIS A 174 6.36 -14.65 10.51
N ASN A 175 7.15 -15.32 9.66
CA ASN A 175 6.69 -16.14 8.53
C ASN A 175 5.86 -15.39 7.46
N ARG A 176 5.87 -14.07 7.46
CA ARG A 176 5.16 -13.26 6.45
C ARG A 176 6.01 -12.97 5.23
N TRP A 177 7.30 -12.68 5.41
CA TRP A 177 8.22 -12.46 4.29
C TRP A 177 8.57 -13.75 3.58
N ARG A 178 8.53 -13.72 2.24
CA ARG A 178 8.98 -14.78 1.35
C ARG A 178 9.95 -14.17 0.35
N PHE A 179 11.21 -14.55 0.46
CA PHE A 179 12.25 -14.02 -0.43
C PHE A 179 12.50 -14.99 -1.58
N PHE A 180 12.68 -14.44 -2.75
CA PHE A 180 13.07 -15.18 -3.92
C PHE A 180 14.60 -15.19 -4.05
N ASP A 181 15.14 -16.29 -4.55
CA ASP A 181 16.54 -16.38 -4.96
C ASP A 181 16.65 -15.79 -6.37
N ASN A 182 17.00 -14.51 -6.43
CA ASN A 182 17.11 -13.79 -7.70
C ASN A 182 18.13 -14.38 -8.63
N ALA A 183 19.22 -14.99 -8.12
CA ALA A 183 20.23 -15.68 -8.95
C ALA A 183 19.60 -16.85 -9.70
N LYS A 184 18.74 -17.64 -9.04
CA LYS A 184 18.03 -18.75 -9.69
C LYS A 184 16.96 -18.26 -10.69
N ILE A 185 16.31 -17.12 -10.43
CA ILE A 185 15.27 -16.60 -11.31
C ILE A 185 15.86 -16.06 -12.61
N PHE A 186 16.96 -15.33 -12.51
CA PHE A 186 17.57 -14.63 -13.65
C PHE A 186 18.74 -15.38 -14.28
N GLY A 187 19.13 -16.54 -13.74
CA GLY A 187 20.16 -17.39 -14.30
C GLY A 187 21.60 -16.84 -14.17
N ASN A 188 21.87 -16.08 -13.12
CA ASN A 188 23.17 -15.47 -12.83
C ASN A 188 24.00 -16.37 -11.91
#